data_281d99467d12e15ad31a6387c7adb591
#
_entry.id   281d99467d12e15ad31a6387c7adb591
#
_cell.length_a   1.000
_cell.length_b   1.000
_cell.length_c   1.000
_cell.angle_alpha   90.00
_cell.angle_beta   90.00
_cell.angle_gamma   90.00
#
_symmetry.space_group_name_H-M   'P 1'
#
loop_
_entity.id
_entity.type
_entity.pdbx_description
1 polymer ?
#
loop_
_entity_poly.entity_id
_entity_poly.type
_entity_poly.pdbx_seq_one_letter_code
_entity_poly.pdbx_strand_id
1 'polypeptide(L)'
;MLLSSLVLASALVAAQEPAPGAAPPPQEPVATGAAQSSIDAGLAAFKKRRFSRAEAEFQKAVDADPSSAAANFYLGYTYYKIAEPHRRNSPGKQKALEYFDKAFQLDPSFTPVWQSRK
;
A
#
# COMPACT_ATOMS: atom_id res chain seq x y z
N MET A 1 -29.96 -33.29 -41.64
CA MET A 1 -29.67 -33.05 -41.25
C MET A 1 -28.95 -32.47 -40.61
N LEU A 2 -28.57 -31.92 -40.16
CA LEU A 2 -27.99 -31.55 -39.60
C LEU A 2 -27.40 -30.98 -38.88
N LEU A 3 -27.04 -30.68 -38.50
CA LEU A 3 -26.63 -30.30 -37.86
C LEU A 3 -25.88 -29.83 -37.24
N SER A 4 -25.52 -29.67 -36.87
CA SER A 4 -24.94 -29.42 -36.39
C SER A 4 -24.27 -28.77 -35.85
N SER A 5 -23.86 -28.36 -35.67
CA SER A 5 -23.31 -27.76 -35.36
C SER A 5 -22.85 -27.15 -34.50
N LEU A 6 -22.73 -26.76 -34.10
CA LEU A 6 -22.48 -26.24 -33.41
C LEU A 6 -21.75 -25.95 -32.61
N VAL A 7 -21.46 -25.80 -32.18
CA VAL A 7 -20.95 -25.78 -31.45
C VAL A 7 -20.02 -25.30 -31.00
N LEU A 8 -19.61 -25.10 -30.92
CA LEU A 8 -18.78 -24.74 -30.66
C LEU A 8 -18.28 -23.92 -30.03
N ALA A 9 -18.24 -23.43 -30.07
CA ALA A 9 -17.85 -22.38 -29.74
C ALA A 9 -17.36 -22.18 -28.47
N SER A 10 -17.86 -22.39 -27.81
CA SER A 10 -17.60 -22.26 -26.58
C SER A 10 -16.27 -22.27 -26.14
N ALA A 11 -15.65 -22.85 -26.69
CA ALA A 11 -14.48 -23.02 -26.16
C ALA A 11 -13.73 -21.93 -25.74
N LEU A 12 -13.86 -21.04 -26.34
CA LEU A 12 -13.07 -20.11 -26.12
C LEU A 12 -12.91 -19.61 -24.88
N VAL A 13 -13.69 -19.60 -24.28
CA VAL A 13 -13.64 -19.05 -23.09
C VAL A 13 -12.48 -19.38 -22.27
N ALA A 14 -12.15 -20.49 -22.24
CA ALA A 14 -11.17 -20.90 -21.38
C ALA A 14 -9.92 -20.19 -21.56
N ALA A 15 -9.75 -19.69 -22.63
CA ALA A 15 -8.52 -19.15 -22.88
C ALA A 15 -8.17 -18.03 -22.00
N GLN A 16 -9.08 -17.53 -21.35
CA GLN A 16 -8.78 -16.46 -20.64
C GLN A 16 -8.15 -16.69 -19.37
N GLU A 17 -8.24 -17.81 -18.89
CA GLU A 17 -7.70 -18.01 -17.64
C GLU A 17 -6.25 -18.08 -17.64
N PRO A 18 -5.60 -17.46 -16.71
CA PRO A 18 -4.21 -17.63 -16.54
C PRO A 18 -3.97 -19.07 -16.24
N ALA A 19 -2.98 -19.58 -16.79
CA ALA A 19 -2.67 -20.95 -16.59
C ALA A 19 -2.54 -21.19 -15.12
N PRO A 20 -3.18 -22.17 -14.66
CA PRO A 20 -3.06 -22.51 -13.29
C PRO A 20 -1.68 -22.92 -13.06
N GLY A 21 -1.02 -22.79 -12.34
CA GLY A 21 0.28 -23.22 -12.20
C GLY A 21 1.26 -22.18 -12.50
N ALA A 22 0.86 -21.21 -13.21
CA ALA A 22 1.72 -20.15 -13.42
C ALA A 22 1.51 -19.25 -12.25
N ALA A 23 2.07 -19.57 -11.20
CA ALA A 23 1.98 -18.70 -10.08
C ALA A 23 2.56 -17.39 -10.49
N PRO A 24 1.91 -16.33 -10.18
CA PRO A 24 2.49 -15.06 -10.47
C PRO A 24 3.80 -14.99 -9.74
N PRO A 25 4.78 -14.41 -10.35
CA PRO A 25 6.05 -14.28 -9.69
C PRO A 25 5.82 -13.53 -8.40
N PRO A 26 6.54 -13.87 -7.40
CA PRO A 26 6.40 -13.18 -6.14
C PRO A 26 6.63 -11.73 -6.43
N GLN A 27 5.58 -11.02 -6.34
CA GLN A 27 5.70 -9.68 -6.59
C GLN A 27 6.33 -9.07 -5.44
N GLU A 28 7.35 -8.35 -5.68
CA GLU A 28 7.83 -7.52 -4.69
C GLU A 28 6.70 -6.66 -4.26
N PRO A 29 6.69 -6.23 -3.02
CA PRO A 29 5.60 -5.42 -2.53
C PRO A 29 5.65 -4.06 -3.18
N VAL A 30 5.37 -4.05 -4.43
CA VAL A 30 5.19 -2.81 -5.13
C VAL A 30 3.79 -2.37 -4.83
N ALA A 31 3.65 -1.20 -4.32
CA ALA A 31 2.34 -0.67 -4.04
C ALA A 31 1.52 -0.69 -5.30
N THR A 32 0.25 -1.03 -5.20
CA THR A 32 -0.65 -0.95 -6.33
C THR A 32 -0.69 0.48 -6.83
N GLY A 33 -1.13 0.67 -8.05
CA GLY A 33 -1.22 2.01 -8.61
C GLY A 33 -1.99 2.98 -7.73
N ALA A 34 -3.10 2.52 -7.15
CA ALA A 34 -3.89 3.35 -6.26
C ALA A 34 -3.15 3.67 -4.98
N ALA A 35 -2.47 2.69 -4.40
CA ALA A 35 -1.70 2.91 -3.19
C ALA A 35 -0.54 3.86 -3.45
N GLN A 36 0.16 3.69 -4.56
CA GLN A 36 1.28 4.55 -4.88
C GLN A 36 0.84 6.00 -5.09
N SER A 37 -0.29 6.19 -5.76
CA SER A 37 -0.83 7.53 -5.97
C SER A 37 -1.15 8.20 -4.64
N SER A 38 -1.73 7.47 -3.71
CA SER A 38 -2.03 8.01 -2.38
C SER A 38 -0.77 8.26 -1.57
N ILE A 39 0.25 7.41 -1.70
CA ILE A 39 1.54 7.64 -1.05
C ILE A 39 2.15 8.94 -1.56
N ASP A 40 2.13 9.14 -2.87
CA ASP A 40 2.70 10.36 -3.46
C ASP A 40 1.95 11.60 -2.99
N ALA A 41 0.63 11.53 -2.94
CA ALA A 41 -0.19 12.65 -2.47
C ALA A 41 0.06 12.92 -0.98
N GLY A 42 0.21 11.86 -0.21
CA GLY A 42 0.51 11.98 1.22
C GLY A 42 1.88 12.60 1.46
N LEU A 43 2.88 12.18 0.70
CA LEU A 43 4.23 12.76 0.81
C LEU A 43 4.24 14.24 0.43
N ALA A 44 3.49 14.62 -0.60
CA ALA A 44 3.38 16.01 -0.98
C ALA A 44 2.74 16.84 0.14
N ALA A 45 1.69 16.33 0.75
CA ALA A 45 1.04 17.01 1.87
C ALA A 45 1.97 17.08 3.08
N PHE A 46 2.67 16.00 3.37
CA PHE A 46 3.61 15.93 4.49
C PHE A 46 4.72 16.97 4.31
N LYS A 47 5.24 17.10 3.11
CA LYS A 47 6.29 18.07 2.84
C LYS A 47 5.82 19.49 3.09
N LYS A 48 4.55 19.77 2.90
CA LYS A 48 3.96 21.07 3.17
C LYS A 48 3.47 21.18 4.61
N ARG A 49 3.78 20.21 5.44
CA ARG A 49 3.38 20.12 6.84
C ARG A 49 1.86 20.09 7.02
N ARG A 50 1.16 19.60 6.02
CA ARG A 50 -0.29 19.40 6.10
C ARG A 50 -0.54 17.99 6.59
N PHE A 51 -0.29 17.76 7.87
CA PHE A 51 -0.26 16.41 8.42
C PHE A 51 -1.63 15.72 8.43
N SER A 52 -2.71 16.47 8.65
CA SER A 52 -4.04 15.86 8.61
C SER A 52 -4.38 15.37 7.21
N ARG A 53 -3.96 16.10 6.19
CA ARG A 53 -4.17 15.67 4.83
C ARG A 53 -3.27 14.50 4.48
N ALA A 54 -2.03 14.54 4.94
CA ALA A 54 -1.10 13.44 4.73
C ALA A 54 -1.65 12.16 5.38
N GLU A 55 -2.20 12.27 6.58
CA GLU A 55 -2.81 11.14 7.25
C GLU A 55 -3.93 10.53 6.40
N ALA A 56 -4.81 11.36 5.86
CA ALA A 56 -5.91 10.87 5.04
C ALA A 56 -5.41 10.14 3.80
N GLU A 57 -4.39 10.68 3.14
CA GLU A 57 -3.84 10.05 1.94
C GLU A 57 -3.09 8.76 2.25
N PHE A 58 -2.29 8.75 3.31
CA PHE A 58 -1.59 7.54 3.70
C PHE A 58 -2.56 6.47 4.21
N GLN A 59 -3.67 6.86 4.83
CA GLN A 59 -4.70 5.91 5.22
C GLN A 59 -5.32 5.26 3.99
N LYS A 60 -5.58 6.03 2.94
CA LYS A 60 -6.06 5.47 1.69
C LYS A 60 -5.06 4.48 1.12
N ALA A 61 -3.78 4.78 1.22
CA ALA A 61 -2.74 3.89 0.72
C ALA A 61 -2.73 2.57 1.48
N VAL A 62 -2.85 2.62 2.81
CA VAL A 62 -2.90 1.41 3.62
C VAL A 62 -4.17 0.61 3.31
N ASP A 63 -5.28 1.29 3.09
CA ASP A 63 -6.53 0.62 2.75
C ASP A 63 -6.44 -0.06 1.38
N ALA A 64 -5.75 0.57 0.45
CA ALA A 64 -5.57 0.00 -0.89
C ALA A 64 -4.56 -1.14 -0.90
N ASP A 65 -3.53 -1.06 -0.07
CA ASP A 65 -2.51 -2.09 0.01
C ASP A 65 -2.00 -2.21 1.45
N PRO A 66 -2.67 -3.01 2.26
CA PRO A 66 -2.26 -3.17 3.67
C PRO A 66 -0.87 -3.77 3.85
N SER A 67 -0.32 -4.40 2.81
CA SER A 67 1.01 -4.99 2.90
C SER A 67 2.12 -4.05 2.45
N SER A 68 1.80 -2.83 2.15
CA SER A 68 2.83 -1.86 1.77
C SER A 68 3.56 -1.36 3.01
N ALA A 69 4.83 -1.69 3.13
CA ALA A 69 5.66 -1.19 4.23
C ALA A 69 5.73 0.32 4.18
N ALA A 70 5.87 0.89 2.99
CA ALA A 70 5.94 2.33 2.82
C ALA A 70 4.67 3.02 3.33
N ALA A 71 3.50 2.53 2.92
CA ALA A 71 2.25 3.14 3.34
C ALA A 71 2.09 3.10 4.86
N ASN A 72 2.41 1.95 5.47
CA ASN A 72 2.31 1.80 6.91
C ASN A 72 3.31 2.70 7.64
N PHE A 73 4.54 2.78 7.14
CA PHE A 73 5.55 3.62 7.77
C PHE A 73 5.16 5.09 7.71
N TYR A 74 4.77 5.57 6.55
CA TYR A 74 4.44 7.00 6.41
C TYR A 74 3.20 7.37 7.21
N LEU A 75 2.22 6.46 7.30
CA LEU A 75 1.06 6.71 8.14
C LEU A 75 1.48 6.80 9.61
N GLY A 76 2.31 5.87 10.06
CA GLY A 76 2.82 5.90 11.43
C GLY A 76 3.59 7.16 11.74
N TYR A 77 4.46 7.56 10.82
CA TYR A 77 5.25 8.77 11.02
C TYR A 77 4.38 10.02 11.04
N THR A 78 3.30 10.02 10.26
CA THR A 78 2.34 11.13 10.28
C THR A 78 1.63 11.22 11.62
N TYR A 79 1.20 10.08 12.18
CA TYR A 79 0.64 10.06 13.52
C TYR A 79 1.64 10.58 14.55
N TYR A 80 2.89 10.20 14.42
CA TYR A 80 3.93 10.67 15.32
C TYR A 80 4.06 12.20 15.23
N LYS A 81 4.08 12.75 14.02
CA LYS A 81 4.20 14.20 13.85
C LYS A 81 3.01 14.95 14.42
N ILE A 82 1.82 14.43 14.25
CA ILE A 82 0.62 15.05 14.81
C ILE A 82 0.67 14.99 16.34
N ALA A 83 1.16 13.91 16.89
CA ALA A 83 1.23 13.73 18.34
C ALA A 83 2.47 14.34 18.98
N GLU A 84 3.41 14.81 18.18
CA GLU A 84 4.69 15.30 18.67
C GLU A 84 4.58 16.40 19.74
N PRO A 85 3.62 17.34 19.66
CA PRO A 85 3.49 18.35 20.69
C PRO A 85 3.12 17.79 22.05
N HIS A 86 2.61 16.57 22.12
CA HIS A 86 2.25 15.98 23.38
C HIS A 86 3.46 15.31 24.03
N ARG A 87 3.79 15.73 25.20
CA ARG A 87 5.04 15.28 25.83
C ARG A 87 5.05 13.84 26.26
N ARG A 88 3.90 13.27 26.54
CA ARG A 88 3.82 11.92 27.06
C ARG A 88 3.24 10.97 26.05
N ASN A 89 3.23 9.70 26.39
CA ASN A 89 2.56 8.72 25.62
C ASN A 89 1.13 9.15 25.38
N SER A 90 0.78 9.31 24.15
CA SER A 90 -0.55 9.67 23.75
C SER A 90 -1.07 8.57 22.84
N PRO A 91 -2.39 8.46 22.65
CA PRO A 91 -2.92 7.48 21.71
C PRO A 91 -2.30 7.61 20.32
N GLY A 92 -1.99 8.82 19.89
CA GLY A 92 -1.35 9.04 18.60
C GLY A 92 0.05 8.45 18.52
N LYS A 93 0.83 8.57 19.61
CA LYS A 93 2.17 7.98 19.64
C LYS A 93 2.12 6.46 19.67
N GLN A 94 1.15 5.92 20.40
CA GLN A 94 0.97 4.47 20.43
C GLN A 94 0.59 3.95 19.04
N LYS A 95 -0.31 4.66 18.38
CA LYS A 95 -0.71 4.29 17.05
C LYS A 95 0.46 4.36 16.07
N ALA A 96 1.31 5.37 16.23
CA ALA A 96 2.51 5.48 15.41
C ALA A 96 3.40 4.25 15.58
N LEU A 97 3.60 3.79 16.80
CA LEU A 97 4.42 2.61 17.05
C LEU A 97 3.82 1.36 16.41
N GLU A 98 2.52 1.20 16.45
CA GLU A 98 1.86 0.06 15.82
C GLU A 98 2.13 0.02 14.32
N TYR A 99 2.03 1.16 13.65
CA TYR A 99 2.29 1.22 12.22
C TYR A 99 3.77 1.05 11.89
N PHE A 100 4.68 1.56 12.74
CA PHE A 100 6.10 1.31 12.56
C PHE A 100 6.43 -0.17 12.69
N ASP A 101 5.89 -0.83 13.69
CA ASP A 101 6.11 -2.26 13.88
C ASP A 101 5.60 -3.04 12.67
N LYS A 102 4.43 -2.68 12.18
CA LYS A 102 3.87 -3.35 11.03
C LYS A 102 4.74 -3.14 9.79
N ALA A 103 5.21 -1.92 9.58
CA ALA A 103 6.08 -1.63 8.45
C ALA A 103 7.37 -2.45 8.51
N PHE A 104 7.98 -2.53 9.68
CA PHE A 104 9.21 -3.30 9.83
C PHE A 104 8.99 -4.80 9.71
N GLN A 105 7.82 -5.30 10.08
CA GLN A 105 7.49 -6.69 9.85
C GLN A 105 7.32 -6.98 8.36
N LEU A 106 6.77 -6.03 7.61
CA LEU A 106 6.56 -6.20 6.19
C LEU A 106 7.86 -6.07 5.41
N ASP A 107 8.70 -5.14 5.79
CA ASP A 107 10.00 -4.95 5.14
C ASP A 107 11.01 -4.36 6.14
N PRO A 108 11.82 -5.21 6.76
CA PRO A 108 12.81 -4.71 7.73
C PRO A 108 13.84 -3.77 7.15
N SER A 109 14.02 -3.77 5.84
CA SER A 109 15.01 -2.91 5.21
C SER A 109 14.41 -1.63 4.65
N PHE A 110 13.13 -1.38 4.90
CA PHE A 110 12.50 -0.18 4.37
C PHE A 110 13.16 1.07 4.91
N THR A 111 13.42 2.03 4.03
CA THR A 111 13.92 3.34 4.41
C THR A 111 13.07 4.41 3.78
N PRO A 112 12.68 5.43 4.54
CA PRO A 112 11.85 6.49 3.98
C PRO A 112 12.62 7.34 2.99
N VAL A 113 11.89 7.99 2.11
CA VAL A 113 12.49 8.75 1.02
C VAL A 113 13.44 9.86 1.49
N TRP A 114 13.21 10.42 2.65
CA TRP A 114 14.08 11.48 3.16
C TRP A 114 15.42 10.96 3.70
N GLN A 115 15.54 9.67 3.92
CA GLN A 115 16.81 9.09 4.36
C GLN A 115 17.65 8.60 3.19
N SER A 116 17.06 8.49 2.02
CA SER A 116 17.81 8.02 0.86
C SER A 116 18.64 9.13 0.23
N ARG A 117 18.59 10.31 0.75
CA ARG A 117 19.41 11.38 0.18
C ARG A 117 20.76 11.38 0.84
N LYS A 118 21.66 10.74 0.22
CA LYS A 118 23.05 10.94 0.55
C LYS A 118 23.72 11.64 -0.58
#